data_4788b55321b64fa9f86fea7f0cbec325
#
_entry.id   4788b55321b64fa9f86fea7f0cbec325
#
_cell.length_a   1.000
_cell.length_b   1.000
_cell.length_c   1.000
_cell.angle_alpha   90.00
_cell.angle_beta   90.00
_cell.angle_gamma   90.00
#
_symmetry.space_group_name_H-M   'P 1'
#
loop_
_entity.id
_entity.type
_entity.pdbx_description
1 polymer ?
#
loop_
_entity_poly.entity_id
_entity_poly.type
_entity_poly.pdbx_seq_one_letter_code
_entity_poly.pdbx_strand_id
1 'polypeptide(L)'
;MVKTFALVVVLGLMASLQVHDSAAESVNQVLQWNRTLLVIVRTPGAQPATVHPTRSFAIMHAAMYDAVNAIDGAHTPYLVHFTDVSRSASQDAAAAAAAHEVLVTLYPQFQTQLDEQLLQVLAQIPQGADKAQGISIGQAVADRILALRSNDGANAQPIPFVFGNAPGDYQSTPPNFPRQPQFTHWSRVTPFALERADQFRPGSPPVLTSDTYSDAFNEVKALGIVNSTASSADEALTGRFWNGAIQNYWNEITQTAALAHDLTTARSARLFALLNLTLADGVIAFYDAKYTYDFWRPVTAIRAADTDNNPETPADPNWLPEVINTAPDPSYPGAHAVISAGAAAVLISVLEKDELHFNVTSEVMPGVERSFERLSAAAEEATLSRIFAGAHFRFDLTAGQRLGRDVADFVVDNLLTRRHRRDHRDDDE
;
A
#
# COMPACT_ATOMS: atom_id res chain seq x y z
N MET A 1 90.22 0.06 14.56
CA MET A 1 88.84 -0.38 14.56
C MET A 1 87.95 0.83 14.35
N VAL A 2 87.58 1.13 13.11
CA VAL A 2 86.74 2.28 12.78
C VAL A 2 85.39 1.67 12.24
N LYS A 3 84.30 1.93 12.94
CA LYS A 3 82.92 1.50 12.51
C LYS A 3 82.35 2.62 11.67
N THR A 4 82.13 2.30 10.39
CA THR A 4 81.41 3.14 9.41
C THR A 4 79.92 3.03 9.64
N PHE A 5 79.23 4.15 9.92
CA PHE A 5 77.75 4.21 9.91
C PHE A 5 77.27 4.57 8.52
N ALA A 6 76.44 3.71 7.96
CA ALA A 6 75.73 3.96 6.71
C ALA A 6 74.41 4.70 7.01
N LEU A 7 74.22 5.87 6.39
CA LEU A 7 73.01 6.70 6.47
C LEU A 7 72.08 6.23 5.39
N VAL A 8 70.96 5.65 5.79
CA VAL A 8 69.88 5.29 4.86
C VAL A 8 68.88 6.47 4.76
N VAL A 9 68.87 7.09 3.58
CA VAL A 9 67.86 8.13 3.24
C VAL A 9 66.60 7.44 2.76
N VAL A 10 65.53 7.54 3.53
CA VAL A 10 64.19 7.11 3.12
C VAL A 10 63.48 8.27 2.41
N LEU A 11 63.39 8.22 1.10
CA LEU A 11 62.48 9.09 0.34
C LEU A 11 61.05 8.68 0.59
N GLY A 12 60.31 9.48 1.33
CA GLY A 12 58.88 9.34 1.49
C GLY A 12 58.14 9.82 0.23
N LEU A 13 57.53 8.91 -0.51
CA LEU A 13 56.51 9.25 -1.52
C LEU A 13 55.25 9.74 -0.77
N MET A 14 54.99 11.04 -0.82
CA MET A 14 53.66 11.57 -0.49
C MET A 14 52.70 11.26 -1.66
N ALA A 15 51.96 10.16 -1.53
CA ALA A 15 50.77 9.94 -2.38
C ALA A 15 49.68 10.90 -1.90
N SER A 16 49.40 11.92 -2.69
CA SER A 16 48.19 12.75 -2.52
C SER A 16 46.96 11.88 -2.75
N LEU A 17 46.32 11.45 -1.66
CA LEU A 17 44.97 10.94 -1.67
C LEU A 17 44.05 12.09 -2.15
N GLN A 18 43.66 12.06 -3.42
CA GLN A 18 42.52 12.82 -3.88
C GLN A 18 41.29 12.18 -3.21
N VAL A 19 40.81 12.84 -2.17
CA VAL A 19 39.46 12.60 -1.66
C VAL A 19 38.52 13.02 -2.78
N HIS A 20 38.00 12.04 -3.51
CA HIS A 20 36.81 12.28 -4.31
C HIS A 20 35.73 12.59 -3.30
N ASP A 21 35.31 13.85 -3.23
CA ASP A 21 34.01 14.23 -2.69
C ASP A 21 32.96 13.52 -3.53
N SER A 22 32.61 12.30 -3.14
CA SER A 22 31.36 11.71 -3.54
C SER A 22 30.29 12.60 -2.90
N ALA A 23 29.67 13.46 -3.68
CA ALA A 23 28.45 14.13 -3.26
C ALA A 23 27.57 13.06 -2.62
N ALA A 24 27.28 13.20 -1.33
CA ALA A 24 26.41 12.27 -0.64
C ALA A 24 25.11 12.20 -1.46
N GLU A 25 24.84 11.02 -2.01
CA GLU A 25 23.67 10.79 -2.85
C GLU A 25 22.44 11.26 -2.05
N SER A 26 21.72 12.24 -2.56
CA SER A 26 20.63 12.86 -1.81
C SER A 26 19.56 11.78 -1.57
N VAL A 27 19.28 11.50 -0.30
CA VAL A 27 18.30 10.48 0.08
C VAL A 27 16.93 10.90 -0.49
N ASN A 28 16.36 10.09 -1.36
CA ASN A 28 15.05 10.35 -1.96
C ASN A 28 13.99 10.55 -0.86
N GLN A 29 13.47 11.76 -0.75
CA GLN A 29 12.57 12.17 0.34
C GLN A 29 11.25 11.42 0.31
N VAL A 30 10.76 11.01 -0.86
CA VAL A 30 9.52 10.22 -0.97
C VAL A 30 9.67 8.88 -0.24
N LEU A 31 10.80 8.20 -0.45
CA LEU A 31 11.09 6.92 0.21
C LEU A 31 11.29 7.10 1.72
N GLN A 32 11.98 8.16 2.12
CA GLN A 32 12.24 8.42 3.54
C GLN A 32 10.95 8.66 4.32
N TRP A 33 10.06 9.52 3.83
CA TRP A 33 8.78 9.81 4.48
C TRP A 33 7.78 8.66 4.39
N ASN A 34 7.85 7.83 3.34
CA ASN A 34 7.09 6.59 3.30
C ASN A 34 7.52 5.62 4.42
N ARG A 35 8.84 5.48 4.69
CA ARG A 35 9.34 4.68 5.82
C ARG A 35 8.85 5.23 7.16
N THR A 36 8.84 6.53 7.32
CA THR A 36 8.32 7.19 8.52
C THR A 36 6.85 6.85 8.75
N LEU A 37 6.01 6.95 7.72
CA LEU A 37 4.61 6.59 7.83
C LEU A 37 4.41 5.09 8.12
N LEU A 38 5.21 4.20 7.50
CA LEU A 38 5.20 2.77 7.83
C LEU A 38 5.50 2.50 9.31
N VAL A 39 6.47 3.21 9.89
CA VAL A 39 6.78 3.11 11.33
C VAL A 39 5.58 3.59 12.17
N ILE A 40 4.97 4.71 11.81
CA ILE A 40 3.82 5.27 12.52
C ILE A 40 2.65 4.29 12.52
N VAL A 41 2.24 3.78 11.35
CA VAL A 41 1.06 2.89 11.27
C VAL A 41 1.28 1.52 11.91
N ARG A 42 2.55 1.09 12.06
CA ARG A 42 2.94 -0.11 12.81
C ARG A 42 3.03 0.10 14.32
N THR A 43 3.05 1.35 14.77
CA THR A 43 3.08 1.66 16.20
C THR A 43 1.71 1.39 16.82
N PRO A 44 1.61 0.48 17.81
CA PRO A 44 0.33 0.15 18.42
C PRO A 44 -0.39 1.39 18.97
N GLY A 45 -1.65 1.56 18.57
CA GLY A 45 -2.49 2.68 19.00
C GLY A 45 -2.24 4.02 18.29
N ALA A 46 -1.28 4.09 17.39
CA ALA A 46 -1.03 5.32 16.61
C ALA A 46 -2.14 5.58 15.58
N GLN A 47 -2.58 4.53 14.90
CA GLN A 47 -3.66 4.59 13.92
C GLN A 47 -5.01 4.48 14.61
N PRO A 48 -5.97 5.42 14.38
CA PRO A 48 -7.34 5.26 14.87
C PRO A 48 -7.98 3.98 14.33
N ALA A 49 -8.59 3.19 15.21
CA ALA A 49 -9.12 1.86 14.85
C ALA A 49 -10.24 1.89 13.80
N THR A 50 -10.90 3.04 13.64
CA THR A 50 -11.98 3.25 12.66
C THR A 50 -11.52 3.88 11.36
N VAL A 51 -10.23 4.27 11.24
CA VAL A 51 -9.66 4.90 10.05
C VAL A 51 -8.67 3.94 9.40
N HIS A 52 -8.92 3.54 8.15
CA HIS A 52 -8.02 2.62 7.45
C HIS A 52 -6.71 3.33 7.05
N PRO A 53 -5.52 2.71 7.29
CA PRO A 53 -4.22 3.34 7.07
C PRO A 53 -3.95 3.80 5.64
N THR A 54 -4.53 3.13 4.63
CA THR A 54 -4.37 3.51 3.21
C THR A 54 -4.77 4.95 2.93
N ARG A 55 -5.73 5.50 3.70
CA ARG A 55 -6.09 6.92 3.61
C ARG A 55 -4.92 7.84 3.94
N SER A 56 -4.18 7.54 4.98
CA SER A 56 -3.02 8.36 5.39
C SER A 56 -1.90 8.31 4.35
N PHE A 57 -1.62 7.13 3.81
CA PHE A 57 -0.68 6.98 2.70
C PHE A 57 -1.13 7.78 1.46
N ALA A 58 -2.40 7.69 1.07
CA ALA A 58 -2.92 8.41 -0.09
C ALA A 58 -2.83 9.93 0.09
N ILE A 59 -3.21 10.46 1.25
CA ILE A 59 -3.11 11.90 1.55
C ILE A 59 -1.67 12.38 1.49
N MET A 60 -0.75 11.68 2.15
CA MET A 60 0.66 12.06 2.20
C MET A 60 1.30 12.02 0.80
N HIS A 61 1.11 10.93 0.06
CA HIS A 61 1.74 10.79 -1.25
C HIS A 61 1.10 11.67 -2.33
N ALA A 62 -0.20 11.96 -2.25
CA ALA A 62 -0.83 12.96 -3.11
C ALA A 62 -0.26 14.36 -2.84
N ALA A 63 -0.03 14.71 -1.56
CA ALA A 63 0.58 16.00 -1.20
C ALA A 63 2.03 16.10 -1.67
N MET A 64 2.83 15.06 -1.44
CA MET A 64 4.21 15.01 -1.94
C MET A 64 4.27 15.12 -3.47
N TYR A 65 3.38 14.40 -4.16
CA TYR A 65 3.33 14.43 -5.61
C TYR A 65 3.00 15.82 -6.15
N ASP A 66 1.92 16.43 -5.71
CA ASP A 66 1.54 17.76 -6.19
C ASP A 66 2.61 18.81 -5.88
N ALA A 67 3.24 18.74 -4.71
CA ALA A 67 4.33 19.64 -4.34
C ALA A 67 5.55 19.50 -5.27
N VAL A 68 5.96 18.28 -5.55
CA VAL A 68 7.08 17.98 -6.45
C VAL A 68 6.72 18.30 -7.90
N ASN A 69 5.53 17.90 -8.35
CA ASN A 69 5.07 18.13 -9.73
C ASN A 69 4.80 19.62 -10.03
N ALA A 70 4.50 20.45 -9.03
CA ALA A 70 4.44 21.90 -9.21
C ALA A 70 5.78 22.47 -9.71
N ILE A 71 6.90 21.90 -9.27
CA ILE A 71 8.26 22.27 -9.68
C ILE A 71 8.66 21.54 -10.96
N ASP A 72 8.44 20.22 -11.06
CA ASP A 72 8.80 19.39 -12.22
C ASP A 72 7.93 19.68 -13.43
N GLY A 73 6.61 19.78 -13.25
CA GLY A 73 5.60 20.16 -14.25
C GLY A 73 5.43 19.19 -15.41
N ALA A 74 5.94 17.97 -15.32
CA ALA A 74 5.87 16.98 -16.38
C ALA A 74 4.48 16.34 -16.54
N HIS A 75 3.69 16.33 -15.46
CA HIS A 75 2.42 15.61 -15.41
C HIS A 75 1.27 16.53 -14.97
N THR A 76 0.04 16.06 -15.12
CA THR A 76 -1.14 16.74 -14.56
C THR A 76 -1.11 16.67 -13.04
N PRO A 77 -1.47 17.74 -12.31
CA PRO A 77 -1.57 17.68 -10.85
C PRO A 77 -2.74 16.80 -10.42
N TYR A 78 -2.67 16.29 -9.20
CA TYR A 78 -3.79 15.60 -8.57
C TYR A 78 -4.90 16.60 -8.19
N LEU A 79 -4.55 17.63 -7.45
CA LEU A 79 -5.49 18.65 -6.97
C LEU A 79 -4.97 20.07 -7.19
N VAL A 80 -3.70 20.34 -6.84
CA VAL A 80 -3.20 21.70 -6.67
C VAL A 80 -2.40 22.14 -7.90
N HIS A 81 -2.88 23.16 -8.56
CA HIS A 81 -2.20 23.79 -9.68
C HIS A 81 -1.58 25.12 -9.24
N PHE A 82 -0.27 25.26 -9.47
CA PHE A 82 0.44 26.53 -9.31
C PHE A 82 0.78 27.15 -10.67
N THR A 83 0.75 28.47 -10.71
CA THR A 83 1.35 29.27 -11.79
C THR A 83 2.65 29.87 -11.29
N ASP A 84 3.60 30.08 -12.20
CA ASP A 84 4.84 30.82 -11.95
C ASP A 84 5.78 30.22 -10.89
N VAL A 85 5.84 28.90 -10.80
CA VAL A 85 6.80 28.19 -9.94
C VAL A 85 8.16 28.11 -10.64
N SER A 86 9.23 28.49 -9.91
CA SER A 86 10.60 28.31 -10.42
C SER A 86 10.94 26.82 -10.52
N ARG A 87 11.53 26.45 -11.67
CA ARG A 87 12.05 25.10 -11.90
C ARG A 87 13.28 24.78 -11.09
N SER A 88 13.95 25.79 -10.49
CA SER A 88 15.08 25.63 -9.58
C SER A 88 14.66 25.36 -8.13
N ALA A 89 13.39 25.53 -7.78
CA ALA A 89 12.90 25.25 -6.44
C ALA A 89 13.23 23.80 -6.02
N SER A 90 13.54 23.60 -4.73
CA SER A 90 13.96 22.29 -4.23
C SER A 90 12.77 21.31 -4.15
N GLN A 91 12.78 20.28 -5.01
CA GLN A 91 11.81 19.19 -4.97
C GLN A 91 11.87 18.42 -3.64
N ASP A 92 13.07 18.21 -3.09
CA ASP A 92 13.24 17.51 -1.82
C ASP A 92 12.69 18.31 -0.64
N ALA A 93 12.88 19.63 -0.63
CA ALA A 93 12.29 20.49 0.39
C ALA A 93 10.75 20.51 0.27
N ALA A 94 10.22 20.51 -0.95
CA ALA A 94 8.78 20.49 -1.20
C ALA A 94 8.15 19.15 -0.76
N ALA A 95 8.76 18.02 -1.12
CA ALA A 95 8.32 16.69 -0.69
C ALA A 95 8.34 16.55 0.83
N ALA A 96 9.45 16.95 1.47
CA ALA A 96 9.61 16.83 2.92
C ALA A 96 8.62 17.72 3.68
N ALA A 97 8.44 18.98 3.27
CA ALA A 97 7.49 19.88 3.90
C ALA A 97 6.04 19.41 3.74
N ALA A 98 5.67 18.89 2.55
CA ALA A 98 4.34 18.34 2.33
C ALA A 98 4.05 17.12 3.20
N ALA A 99 5.00 16.17 3.28
CA ALA A 99 4.84 14.97 4.11
C ALA A 99 4.76 15.32 5.59
N HIS A 100 5.63 16.20 6.06
CA HIS A 100 5.63 16.67 7.45
C HIS A 100 4.28 17.25 7.85
N GLU A 101 3.76 18.24 7.09
CA GLU A 101 2.50 18.90 7.39
C GLU A 101 1.32 17.92 7.44
N VAL A 102 1.28 16.96 6.51
CA VAL A 102 0.28 15.90 6.52
C VAL A 102 0.42 15.02 7.78
N LEU A 103 1.63 14.58 8.09
CA LEU A 103 1.83 13.63 9.19
C LEU A 103 1.63 14.26 10.57
N VAL A 104 2.04 15.51 10.80
CA VAL A 104 1.75 16.20 12.08
C VAL A 104 0.25 16.45 12.28
N THR A 105 -0.48 16.70 11.19
CA THR A 105 -1.94 16.85 11.24
C THR A 105 -2.65 15.53 11.53
N LEU A 106 -2.24 14.43 10.89
CA LEU A 106 -2.89 13.13 11.05
C LEU A 106 -2.44 12.40 12.32
N TYR A 107 -1.23 12.64 12.80
CA TYR A 107 -0.59 11.94 13.91
C TYR A 107 0.12 12.92 14.86
N PRO A 108 -0.60 13.86 15.51
CA PRO A 108 0.00 14.91 16.34
C PRO A 108 0.83 14.37 17.50
N GLN A 109 0.62 13.13 17.94
CA GLN A 109 1.41 12.48 18.97
C GLN A 109 2.86 12.21 18.56
N PHE A 110 3.20 12.28 17.26
CA PHE A 110 4.55 12.14 16.70
C PHE A 110 5.18 13.49 16.30
N GLN A 111 4.55 14.61 16.61
CA GLN A 111 4.99 15.94 16.15
C GLN A 111 6.48 16.18 16.42
N THR A 112 6.96 15.93 17.63
CA THR A 112 8.37 16.19 17.98
C THR A 112 9.34 15.42 17.07
N GLN A 113 9.09 14.12 16.83
CA GLN A 113 9.92 13.29 15.98
C GLN A 113 9.86 13.73 14.50
N LEU A 114 8.67 14.15 14.06
CA LEU A 114 8.46 14.63 12.69
C LEU A 114 9.15 15.98 12.47
N ASP A 115 9.08 16.90 13.44
CA ASP A 115 9.77 18.19 13.40
C ASP A 115 11.30 18.00 13.35
N GLU A 116 11.84 17.11 14.17
CA GLU A 116 13.26 16.76 14.17
C GLU A 116 13.70 16.18 12.82
N GLN A 117 12.91 15.27 12.24
CA GLN A 117 13.19 14.70 10.92
C GLN A 117 13.20 15.77 9.83
N LEU A 118 12.19 16.67 9.81
CA LEU A 118 12.15 17.76 8.84
C LEU A 118 13.37 18.67 8.96
N LEU A 119 13.76 19.05 10.19
CA LEU A 119 14.94 19.87 10.42
C LEU A 119 16.22 19.20 9.89
N GLN A 120 16.40 17.89 10.12
CA GLN A 120 17.53 17.12 9.62
C GLN A 120 17.58 17.10 8.08
N VAL A 121 16.44 16.85 7.43
CA VAL A 121 16.33 16.88 5.97
C VAL A 121 16.67 18.27 5.42
N LEU A 122 16.06 19.29 5.98
CA LEU A 122 16.28 20.66 5.52
C LEU A 122 17.69 21.15 5.77
N ALA A 123 18.41 20.64 6.78
CA ALA A 123 19.81 20.97 7.00
C ALA A 123 20.73 20.48 5.87
N GLN A 124 20.37 19.42 5.17
CA GLN A 124 21.15 18.86 4.05
C GLN A 124 20.92 19.61 2.72
N ILE A 125 19.86 20.41 2.62
CA ILE A 125 19.51 21.17 1.42
C ILE A 125 20.17 22.55 1.49
N PRO A 126 20.88 23.01 0.44
CA PRO A 126 21.53 24.31 0.43
C PRO A 126 20.57 25.45 0.78
N GLN A 127 21.04 26.41 1.58
CA GLN A 127 20.23 27.58 1.95
C GLN A 127 20.03 28.49 0.74
N GLY A 128 18.86 29.09 0.62
CA GLY A 128 18.54 30.02 -0.46
C GLY A 128 17.06 30.05 -0.84
N ALA A 129 16.80 30.82 -1.89
CA ALA A 129 15.43 31.03 -2.39
C ALA A 129 14.76 29.70 -2.85
N ASP A 130 15.53 28.82 -3.49
CA ASP A 130 15.03 27.54 -4.02
C ASP A 130 14.53 26.62 -2.91
N LYS A 131 15.26 26.54 -1.79
CA LYS A 131 14.82 25.81 -0.60
C LYS A 131 13.58 26.45 0.02
N ALA A 132 13.58 27.77 0.22
CA ALA A 132 12.46 28.48 0.80
C ALA A 132 11.18 28.31 -0.03
N GLN A 133 11.30 28.39 -1.35
CA GLN A 133 10.19 28.18 -2.26
C GLN A 133 9.66 26.73 -2.22
N GLY A 134 10.57 25.74 -2.19
CA GLY A 134 10.18 24.33 -2.04
C GLY A 134 9.35 24.11 -0.77
N ILE A 135 9.81 24.60 0.39
CA ILE A 135 9.09 24.51 1.66
C ILE A 135 7.70 25.13 1.55
N SER A 136 7.61 26.36 1.02
CA SER A 136 6.33 27.08 0.88
C SER A 136 5.34 26.33 0.00
N ILE A 137 5.81 25.72 -1.11
CA ILE A 137 4.98 24.92 -2.01
C ILE A 137 4.47 23.68 -1.28
N GLY A 138 5.38 22.96 -0.60
CA GLY A 138 5.01 21.73 0.14
C GLY A 138 3.93 21.99 1.17
N GLN A 139 4.07 23.02 2.00
CA GLN A 139 3.08 23.42 2.99
C GLN A 139 1.73 23.81 2.34
N ALA A 140 1.76 24.67 1.33
CA ALA A 140 0.53 25.11 0.66
C ALA A 140 -0.24 23.97 -0.02
N VAL A 141 0.45 22.97 -0.57
CA VAL A 141 -0.17 21.76 -1.13
C VAL A 141 -0.79 20.91 -0.04
N ALA A 142 -0.04 20.64 1.03
CA ALA A 142 -0.52 19.83 2.14
C ALA A 142 -1.80 20.41 2.76
N ASP A 143 -1.82 21.73 3.01
CA ASP A 143 -2.99 22.44 3.54
C ASP A 143 -4.23 22.21 2.67
N ARG A 144 -4.09 22.30 1.33
CA ARG A 144 -5.21 22.13 0.41
C ARG A 144 -5.71 20.69 0.35
N ILE A 145 -4.82 19.72 0.36
CA ILE A 145 -5.21 18.29 0.34
C ILE A 145 -5.84 17.90 1.68
N LEU A 146 -5.28 18.35 2.81
CA LEU A 146 -5.87 18.16 4.13
C LEU A 146 -7.25 18.79 4.24
N ALA A 147 -7.43 20.02 3.73
CA ALA A 147 -8.73 20.68 3.69
C ALA A 147 -9.75 19.88 2.85
N LEU A 148 -9.37 19.38 1.66
CA LEU A 148 -10.22 18.54 0.83
C LEU A 148 -10.65 17.27 1.56
N ARG A 149 -9.74 16.67 2.34
CA ARG A 149 -9.96 15.38 3.02
C ARG A 149 -10.48 15.52 4.45
N SER A 150 -10.66 16.76 4.94
CA SER A 150 -11.10 17.03 6.33
C SER A 150 -12.50 16.50 6.65
N ASN A 151 -13.37 16.40 5.64
CA ASN A 151 -14.76 15.96 5.79
C ASN A 151 -15.12 14.89 4.75
N ASP A 152 -14.22 13.94 4.51
CA ASP A 152 -14.38 12.87 3.52
C ASP A 152 -15.17 11.66 4.04
N GLY A 153 -15.66 11.68 5.26
CA GLY A 153 -16.42 10.59 5.87
C GLY A 153 -15.58 9.59 6.67
N ALA A 154 -14.24 9.64 6.60
CA ALA A 154 -13.39 8.66 7.29
C ALA A 154 -13.50 8.71 8.82
N ASN A 155 -13.83 9.87 9.40
CA ASN A 155 -14.03 10.05 10.83
C ASN A 155 -15.49 9.84 11.28
N ALA A 156 -16.36 9.39 10.38
CA ALA A 156 -17.74 9.08 10.74
C ALA A 156 -17.79 7.90 11.71
N GLN A 157 -18.85 7.85 12.52
CA GLN A 157 -19.07 6.66 13.36
C GLN A 157 -19.36 5.43 12.51
N PRO A 158 -18.77 4.26 12.86
CA PRO A 158 -19.12 3.02 12.22
C PRO A 158 -20.64 2.77 12.23
N ILE A 159 -21.15 2.29 11.11
CA ILE A 159 -22.58 1.99 10.97
C ILE A 159 -22.88 0.73 11.79
N PRO A 160 -23.89 0.74 12.67
CA PRO A 160 -24.32 -0.47 13.36
C PRO A 160 -24.65 -1.59 12.36
N PHE A 161 -24.07 -2.76 12.57
CA PHE A 161 -24.27 -3.92 11.71
C PHE A 161 -25.12 -4.96 12.41
N VAL A 162 -26.09 -5.52 11.69
CA VAL A 162 -26.96 -6.61 12.17
C VAL A 162 -26.54 -7.88 11.46
N PHE A 163 -25.98 -8.82 12.22
CA PHE A 163 -25.59 -10.13 11.68
C PHE A 163 -26.83 -10.88 11.18
N GLY A 164 -26.73 -11.45 9.98
CA GLY A 164 -27.72 -12.37 9.47
C GLY A 164 -27.66 -13.74 10.14
N ASN A 165 -28.63 -14.60 9.86
CA ASN A 165 -28.72 -15.96 10.39
C ASN A 165 -29.05 -17.01 9.34
N ALA A 166 -29.19 -16.61 8.08
CA ALA A 166 -29.37 -17.53 6.97
C ALA A 166 -28.00 -18.12 6.52
N PRO A 167 -28.00 -19.31 5.91
CA PRO A 167 -26.81 -19.81 5.25
C PRO A 167 -26.29 -18.82 4.20
N GLY A 168 -24.99 -18.54 4.23
CA GLY A 168 -24.36 -17.52 3.40
C GLY A 168 -24.16 -16.17 4.07
N ASP A 169 -24.97 -15.83 5.09
CA ASP A 169 -24.85 -14.56 5.81
C ASP A 169 -23.56 -14.52 6.67
N TYR A 170 -22.89 -13.37 6.66
CA TYR A 170 -21.73 -13.13 7.51
C TYR A 170 -22.11 -13.15 8.97
N GLN A 171 -21.34 -13.90 9.76
CA GLN A 171 -21.48 -13.99 11.20
C GLN A 171 -20.14 -13.69 11.87
N SER A 172 -20.22 -13.29 13.14
CA SER A 172 -19.04 -13.07 13.96
C SER A 172 -18.20 -14.35 14.05
N THR A 173 -16.89 -14.23 13.84
CA THR A 173 -15.97 -15.37 13.72
C THR A 173 -15.15 -15.60 14.97
N PRO A 174 -14.80 -16.87 15.27
CA PRO A 174 -13.89 -17.20 16.36
C PRO A 174 -12.47 -16.66 16.09
N PRO A 175 -11.60 -16.53 17.12
CA PRO A 175 -11.88 -16.84 18.53
C PRO A 175 -12.56 -15.68 19.29
N ASN A 176 -12.52 -14.47 18.75
CA ASN A 176 -12.87 -13.26 19.49
C ASN A 176 -14.35 -12.91 19.42
N PHE A 177 -15.08 -13.42 18.45
CA PHE A 177 -16.49 -13.14 18.22
C PHE A 177 -16.84 -11.65 18.38
N PRO A 178 -16.26 -10.76 17.58
CA PRO A 178 -16.49 -9.32 17.68
C PRO A 178 -17.97 -8.98 17.53
N ARG A 179 -18.47 -8.08 18.39
CA ARG A 179 -19.88 -7.67 18.39
C ARG A 179 -20.28 -6.81 17.19
N GLN A 180 -19.30 -6.22 16.55
CA GLN A 180 -19.46 -5.41 15.34
C GLN A 180 -18.28 -5.71 14.41
N PRO A 181 -18.50 -5.80 13.10
CA PRO A 181 -17.43 -5.87 12.14
C PRO A 181 -16.72 -4.51 12.01
N GLN A 182 -15.53 -4.53 11.41
CA GLN A 182 -14.71 -3.33 11.23
C GLN A 182 -15.14 -2.53 9.99
N PHE A 183 -14.88 -1.22 9.99
CA PHE A 183 -15.01 -0.33 8.83
C PHE A 183 -16.37 -0.33 8.13
N THR A 184 -17.47 -0.54 8.85
CA THR A 184 -18.84 -0.58 8.29
C THR A 184 -19.27 0.72 7.59
N HIS A 185 -18.61 1.84 7.87
CA HIS A 185 -18.85 3.15 7.24
C HIS A 185 -17.93 3.42 6.04
N TRP A 186 -16.93 2.55 5.77
CA TRP A 186 -15.83 2.87 4.85
C TRP A 186 -16.28 3.00 3.40
N SER A 187 -17.34 2.32 2.98
CA SER A 187 -17.97 2.49 1.67
C SER A 187 -18.56 3.89 1.42
N ARG A 188 -18.70 4.70 2.48
CA ARG A 188 -19.19 6.09 2.41
C ARG A 188 -18.07 7.13 2.46
N VAL A 189 -16.83 6.69 2.58
CA VAL A 189 -15.68 7.59 2.46
C VAL A 189 -15.60 8.07 1.00
N THR A 190 -15.43 9.37 0.82
CA THR A 190 -15.24 9.95 -0.52
C THR A 190 -13.99 9.34 -1.16
N PRO A 191 -14.07 8.70 -2.33
CA PRO A 191 -12.90 8.15 -3.02
C PRO A 191 -11.87 9.23 -3.36
N PHE A 192 -10.67 8.80 -3.68
CA PHE A 192 -9.56 9.67 -4.10
C PHE A 192 -9.53 9.88 -5.61
N ALA A 193 -9.90 8.87 -6.37
CA ALA A 193 -9.87 8.84 -7.83
C ALA A 193 -11.20 8.39 -8.42
N LEU A 194 -11.80 7.35 -7.86
CA LEU A 194 -13.08 6.83 -8.32
C LEU A 194 -14.21 7.84 -8.11
N GLU A 195 -15.22 7.78 -8.96
CA GLU A 195 -16.41 8.62 -8.80
C GLU A 195 -17.31 8.15 -7.65
N ARG A 196 -17.37 6.82 -7.45
CA ARG A 196 -18.19 6.15 -6.43
C ARG A 196 -17.53 4.86 -5.95
N ALA A 197 -17.81 4.47 -4.71
CA ALA A 197 -17.32 3.23 -4.11
C ALA A 197 -17.72 1.96 -4.90
N ASP A 198 -18.88 1.96 -5.51
CA ASP A 198 -19.46 0.83 -6.26
C ASP A 198 -19.11 0.81 -7.76
N GLN A 199 -18.23 1.71 -8.23
CA GLN A 199 -17.92 1.88 -9.66
C GLN A 199 -17.47 0.58 -10.33
N PHE A 200 -16.68 -0.23 -9.63
CA PHE A 200 -16.18 -1.52 -10.10
C PHE A 200 -16.63 -2.69 -9.21
N ARG A 201 -17.77 -2.53 -8.50
CA ARG A 201 -18.27 -3.59 -7.63
C ARG A 201 -18.40 -4.89 -8.43
N PRO A 202 -17.78 -6.00 -7.99
CA PRO A 202 -17.93 -7.28 -8.67
C PRO A 202 -19.36 -7.79 -8.59
N GLY A 203 -19.72 -8.74 -9.48
CA GLY A 203 -20.99 -9.46 -9.37
C GLY A 203 -21.13 -10.20 -8.05
N SER A 204 -22.33 -10.71 -7.74
CA SER A 204 -22.58 -11.47 -6.50
C SER A 204 -21.68 -12.72 -6.38
N PRO A 205 -21.38 -13.18 -5.15
CA PRO A 205 -20.72 -14.44 -4.93
C PRO A 205 -21.57 -15.61 -5.50
N PRO A 206 -20.96 -16.79 -5.75
CA PRO A 206 -21.69 -17.96 -6.24
C PRO A 206 -22.80 -18.38 -5.28
N VAL A 207 -23.91 -18.91 -5.82
CA VAL A 207 -24.95 -19.52 -4.98
C VAL A 207 -24.41 -20.76 -4.29
N LEU A 208 -24.86 -21.02 -3.04
CA LEU A 208 -24.32 -22.07 -2.18
C LEU A 208 -24.44 -23.49 -2.75
N THR A 209 -25.38 -23.72 -3.67
CA THR A 209 -25.61 -25.02 -4.31
C THR A 209 -24.88 -25.18 -5.65
N SER A 210 -23.99 -24.25 -6.03
CA SER A 210 -23.25 -24.33 -7.29
C SER A 210 -21.92 -25.08 -7.16
N ASP A 211 -21.49 -25.71 -8.25
CA ASP A 211 -20.18 -26.37 -8.34
C ASP A 211 -19.04 -25.39 -7.99
N THR A 212 -19.13 -24.13 -8.46
CA THR A 212 -18.13 -23.09 -8.14
C THR A 212 -17.99 -22.86 -6.64
N TYR A 213 -19.10 -22.88 -5.89
CA TYR A 213 -19.07 -22.79 -4.45
C TYR A 213 -18.49 -24.05 -3.81
N SER A 214 -18.97 -25.24 -4.23
CA SER A 214 -18.51 -26.52 -3.70
C SER A 214 -17.01 -26.74 -3.88
N ASP A 215 -16.49 -26.42 -5.08
CA ASP A 215 -15.06 -26.53 -5.38
C ASP A 215 -14.23 -25.62 -4.47
N ALA A 216 -14.61 -24.35 -4.36
CA ALA A 216 -13.89 -23.38 -3.52
C ALA A 216 -14.01 -23.68 -2.02
N PHE A 217 -15.18 -24.19 -1.58
CA PHE A 217 -15.39 -24.64 -0.22
C PHE A 217 -14.46 -25.82 0.12
N ASN A 218 -14.45 -26.87 -0.70
CA ASN A 218 -13.62 -28.05 -0.47
C ASN A 218 -12.13 -27.73 -0.58
N GLU A 219 -11.74 -26.82 -1.46
CA GLU A 219 -10.35 -26.33 -1.58
C GLU A 219 -9.89 -25.70 -0.25
N VAL A 220 -10.58 -24.68 0.24
CA VAL A 220 -10.18 -23.98 1.47
C VAL A 220 -10.31 -24.87 2.69
N LYS A 221 -11.30 -25.78 2.72
CA LYS A 221 -11.47 -26.75 3.79
C LYS A 221 -10.28 -27.68 3.90
N ALA A 222 -9.73 -28.16 2.78
CA ALA A 222 -8.59 -29.06 2.74
C ALA A 222 -7.26 -28.33 2.98
N LEU A 223 -7.02 -27.20 2.28
CA LEU A 223 -5.73 -26.51 2.27
C LEU A 223 -5.56 -25.55 3.45
N GLY A 224 -6.63 -24.91 3.89
CA GLY A 224 -6.61 -23.83 4.88
C GLY A 224 -6.82 -24.27 6.32
N ILE A 225 -6.94 -25.55 6.61
CA ILE A 225 -7.08 -26.08 7.98
C ILE A 225 -5.74 -26.06 8.70
N VAL A 226 -5.77 -25.80 10.01
CA VAL A 226 -4.58 -25.90 10.86
C VAL A 226 -4.00 -27.33 10.80
N ASN A 227 -2.67 -27.41 10.62
CA ASN A 227 -1.96 -28.67 10.40
C ASN A 227 -2.51 -29.50 9.20
N SER A 228 -2.88 -28.82 8.11
CA SER A 228 -3.33 -29.48 6.89
C SER A 228 -2.35 -30.56 6.43
N THR A 229 -2.88 -31.71 6.00
CA THR A 229 -2.10 -32.77 5.33
C THR A 229 -2.19 -32.65 3.81
N ALA A 230 -3.03 -31.76 3.29
CA ALA A 230 -3.20 -31.47 1.87
C ALA A 230 -2.30 -30.31 1.39
N SER A 231 -1.97 -29.37 2.29
CA SER A 231 -1.02 -28.31 2.02
C SER A 231 0.42 -28.76 2.26
N SER A 232 1.34 -28.28 1.42
CA SER A 232 2.77 -28.37 1.69
C SER A 232 3.18 -27.46 2.85
N ALA A 233 4.38 -27.70 3.41
CA ALA A 233 4.93 -26.83 4.46
C ALA A 233 5.15 -25.39 3.96
N ASP A 234 5.47 -25.20 2.69
CA ASP A 234 5.65 -23.87 2.08
C ASP A 234 4.32 -23.14 1.92
N GLU A 235 3.25 -23.81 1.50
CA GLU A 235 1.91 -23.25 1.42
C GLU A 235 1.39 -22.81 2.80
N ALA A 236 1.55 -23.62 3.82
CA ALA A 236 1.20 -23.25 5.20
C ALA A 236 2.04 -22.05 5.69
N LEU A 237 3.34 -22.03 5.36
CA LEU A 237 4.21 -20.87 5.62
C LEU A 237 3.72 -19.62 4.90
N THR A 238 3.37 -19.73 3.63
CA THR A 238 2.82 -18.65 2.79
C THR A 238 1.56 -18.05 3.42
N GLY A 239 0.63 -18.89 3.89
CA GLY A 239 -0.59 -18.45 4.60
C GLY A 239 -0.31 -17.59 5.82
N ARG A 240 0.71 -17.93 6.59
CA ARG A 240 1.15 -17.16 7.77
C ARG A 240 1.95 -15.91 7.37
N PHE A 241 2.85 -16.01 6.39
CA PHE A 241 3.77 -14.97 5.98
C PHE A 241 3.05 -13.67 5.58
N TRP A 242 2.03 -13.77 4.74
CA TRP A 242 1.26 -12.63 4.22
C TRP A 242 0.12 -12.18 5.15
N ASN A 243 0.04 -12.67 6.38
CA ASN A 243 -1.07 -12.33 7.30
C ASN A 243 -0.92 -10.97 8.01
N GLY A 244 0.00 -10.12 7.56
CA GLY A 244 0.14 -8.73 8.01
C GLY A 244 -0.74 -7.75 7.23
N ALA A 245 -0.53 -6.47 7.47
CA ALA A 245 -1.22 -5.38 6.79
C ALA A 245 -0.71 -5.24 5.34
N ILE A 246 -1.41 -5.85 4.40
CA ILE A 246 -0.96 -6.04 3.02
C ILE A 246 -0.52 -4.76 2.29
N GLN A 247 -1.14 -3.60 2.58
CA GLN A 247 -0.72 -2.31 2.04
C GLN A 247 0.70 -1.90 2.49
N ASN A 248 1.14 -2.33 3.67
CA ASN A 248 2.49 -2.04 4.16
C ASN A 248 3.53 -2.79 3.34
N TYR A 249 3.30 -4.08 3.07
CA TYR A 249 4.18 -4.88 2.19
C TYR A 249 4.32 -4.22 0.81
N TRP A 250 3.22 -3.77 0.20
CA TRP A 250 3.28 -3.15 -1.12
C TRP A 250 3.95 -1.77 -1.12
N ASN A 251 3.87 -1.00 -0.04
CA ASN A 251 4.65 0.22 0.12
C ASN A 251 6.16 -0.09 0.24
N GLU A 252 6.57 -1.18 0.91
CA GLU A 252 7.97 -1.62 0.98
C GLU A 252 8.48 -2.19 -0.34
N ILE A 253 7.68 -3.01 -1.03
CA ILE A 253 7.99 -3.50 -2.38
C ILE A 253 8.21 -2.32 -3.34
N THR A 254 7.35 -1.31 -3.25
CA THR A 254 7.47 -0.09 -4.07
C THR A 254 8.75 0.69 -3.76
N GLN A 255 9.20 0.76 -2.50
CA GLN A 255 10.50 1.36 -2.16
C GLN A 255 11.64 0.57 -2.81
N THR A 256 11.60 -0.76 -2.73
CA THR A 256 12.60 -1.62 -3.35
C THR A 256 12.62 -1.42 -4.87
N ALA A 257 11.45 -1.36 -5.51
CA ALA A 257 11.33 -1.10 -6.93
C ALA A 257 11.87 0.28 -7.33
N ALA A 258 11.55 1.33 -6.56
CA ALA A 258 12.04 2.68 -6.81
C ALA A 258 13.56 2.79 -6.71
N LEU A 259 14.17 2.10 -5.74
CA LEU A 259 15.63 2.01 -5.59
C LEU A 259 16.28 1.21 -6.73
N ALA A 260 15.73 0.07 -7.08
CA ALA A 260 16.26 -0.79 -8.15
C ALA A 260 16.23 -0.12 -9.54
N HIS A 261 15.33 0.85 -9.74
CA HIS A 261 15.21 1.63 -10.97
C HIS A 261 15.81 3.04 -10.88
N ASP A 262 16.55 3.37 -9.83
CA ASP A 262 17.17 4.69 -9.59
C ASP A 262 16.17 5.85 -9.85
N LEU A 263 14.95 5.73 -9.31
CA LEU A 263 13.92 6.73 -9.57
C LEU A 263 14.25 8.06 -8.89
N THR A 264 14.18 9.14 -9.67
CA THR A 264 14.29 10.50 -9.13
C THR A 264 13.15 10.83 -8.17
N THR A 265 13.29 11.89 -7.34
CA THR A 265 12.25 12.37 -6.44
C THR A 265 10.92 12.56 -7.17
N ALA A 266 10.92 13.17 -8.38
CA ALA A 266 9.70 13.38 -9.17
C ALA A 266 9.04 12.06 -9.65
N ARG A 267 9.85 11.11 -10.13
CA ARG A 267 9.32 9.80 -10.56
C ARG A 267 8.82 8.98 -9.39
N SER A 268 9.52 9.00 -8.26
CA SER A 268 9.09 8.34 -7.02
C SER A 268 7.80 8.95 -6.49
N ALA A 269 7.68 10.29 -6.47
CA ALA A 269 6.47 10.97 -6.03
C ALA A 269 5.24 10.54 -6.87
N ARG A 270 5.39 10.44 -8.19
CA ARG A 270 4.33 9.97 -9.08
C ARG A 270 3.98 8.49 -8.82
N LEU A 271 4.97 7.62 -8.72
CA LEU A 271 4.77 6.19 -8.50
C LEU A 271 4.02 5.93 -7.19
N PHE A 272 4.49 6.52 -6.09
CA PHE A 272 3.86 6.33 -4.78
C PHE A 272 2.47 6.98 -4.69
N ALA A 273 2.24 8.09 -5.37
CA ALA A 273 0.90 8.69 -5.44
C ALA A 273 -0.08 7.76 -6.17
N LEU A 274 0.27 7.29 -7.39
CA LEU A 274 -0.58 6.35 -8.13
C LEU A 274 -0.84 5.07 -7.33
N LEU A 275 0.20 4.49 -6.70
CA LEU A 275 0.05 3.33 -5.83
C LEU A 275 -0.98 3.61 -4.73
N ASN A 276 -0.75 4.63 -3.92
CA ASN A 276 -1.53 4.81 -2.70
C ASN A 276 -2.94 5.38 -2.95
N LEU A 277 -3.17 6.10 -4.04
CA LEU A 277 -4.52 6.43 -4.52
C LEU A 277 -5.28 5.16 -4.92
N THR A 278 -4.64 4.25 -5.66
CA THR A 278 -5.20 2.94 -6.02
C THR A 278 -5.54 2.10 -4.78
N LEU A 279 -4.62 2.02 -3.81
CA LEU A 279 -4.84 1.22 -2.61
C LEU A 279 -5.96 1.80 -1.74
N ALA A 280 -6.05 3.12 -1.61
CA ALA A 280 -7.11 3.76 -0.84
C ALA A 280 -8.49 3.53 -1.46
N ASP A 281 -8.61 3.71 -2.77
CA ASP A 281 -9.87 3.49 -3.48
C ASP A 281 -10.23 2.01 -3.58
N GLY A 282 -9.24 1.12 -3.73
CA GLY A 282 -9.41 -0.32 -3.62
C GLY A 282 -10.03 -0.74 -2.29
N VAL A 283 -9.60 -0.13 -1.18
CA VAL A 283 -10.16 -0.37 0.16
C VAL A 283 -11.60 0.13 0.27
N ILE A 284 -11.89 1.32 -0.26
CA ILE A 284 -13.25 1.87 -0.28
C ILE A 284 -14.17 0.93 -1.08
N ALA A 285 -13.73 0.51 -2.27
CA ALA A 285 -14.48 -0.35 -3.17
C ALA A 285 -14.71 -1.76 -2.60
N PHE A 286 -13.70 -2.38 -1.97
CA PHE A 286 -13.93 -3.70 -1.40
C PHE A 286 -14.81 -3.67 -0.16
N TYR A 287 -14.77 -2.61 0.69
CA TYR A 287 -15.72 -2.50 1.80
C TYR A 287 -17.14 -2.24 1.32
N ASP A 288 -17.33 -1.53 0.21
CA ASP A 288 -18.63 -1.40 -0.44
C ASP A 288 -19.17 -2.78 -0.85
N ALA A 289 -18.38 -3.57 -1.56
CA ALA A 289 -18.78 -4.91 -1.97
C ALA A 289 -18.99 -5.86 -0.78
N LYS A 290 -18.09 -5.84 0.23
CA LYS A 290 -18.20 -6.68 1.43
C LYS A 290 -19.53 -6.47 2.17
N TYR A 291 -19.92 -5.21 2.42
CA TYR A 291 -21.16 -4.89 3.13
C TYR A 291 -22.41 -4.85 2.22
N THR A 292 -22.23 -4.98 0.92
CA THR A 292 -23.34 -5.21 -0.02
C THR A 292 -23.74 -6.68 -0.09
N TYR A 293 -22.74 -7.58 -0.11
CA TYR A 293 -22.98 -9.02 -0.28
C TYR A 293 -23.05 -9.79 1.03
N ASP A 294 -22.46 -9.25 2.09
CA ASP A 294 -22.52 -9.78 3.45
C ASP A 294 -22.20 -11.29 3.56
N PHE A 295 -21.19 -11.76 2.81
CA PHE A 295 -20.92 -13.18 2.63
C PHE A 295 -20.08 -13.75 3.77
N TRP A 296 -20.49 -14.92 4.27
CA TRP A 296 -19.83 -15.61 5.37
C TRP A 296 -18.38 -16.00 5.09
N ARG A 297 -17.60 -16.18 6.17
CA ARG A 297 -16.21 -16.64 6.13
C ARG A 297 -16.13 -18.16 6.06
N PRO A 298 -15.03 -18.74 5.50
CA PRO A 298 -14.83 -20.20 5.47
C PRO A 298 -15.06 -20.91 6.81
N VAL A 299 -14.58 -20.32 7.91
CA VAL A 299 -14.75 -20.92 9.25
C VAL A 299 -16.23 -21.05 9.65
N THR A 300 -17.07 -20.10 9.28
CA THR A 300 -18.52 -20.19 9.53
C THR A 300 -19.16 -21.20 8.57
N ALA A 301 -18.87 -21.06 7.28
CA ALA A 301 -19.42 -21.92 6.23
C ALA A 301 -19.11 -23.41 6.47
N ILE A 302 -17.83 -23.74 6.74
CA ILE A 302 -17.42 -25.14 6.93
C ILE A 302 -18.04 -25.76 8.18
N ARG A 303 -18.16 -24.96 9.25
CA ARG A 303 -18.77 -25.49 10.51
C ARG A 303 -20.27 -25.66 10.43
N ALA A 304 -20.96 -24.88 9.58
CA ALA A 304 -22.40 -24.85 9.47
C ALA A 304 -22.90 -25.38 8.09
N ALA A 305 -22.06 -26.12 7.35
CA ALA A 305 -22.37 -26.56 6.01
C ALA A 305 -23.59 -27.51 5.90
N ASP A 306 -23.99 -28.15 7.01
CA ASP A 306 -25.24 -28.90 7.08
C ASP A 306 -26.50 -28.03 6.88
N THR A 307 -26.36 -26.72 6.87
CA THR A 307 -27.45 -25.76 6.67
C THR A 307 -27.56 -25.20 5.25
N ASP A 308 -26.53 -25.37 4.40
CA ASP A 308 -26.43 -24.71 3.09
C ASP A 308 -27.19 -25.40 1.93
N ASN A 309 -27.82 -26.54 2.23
CA ASN A 309 -28.54 -27.38 1.27
C ASN A 309 -27.68 -27.90 0.10
N ASN A 310 -26.38 -28.04 0.30
CA ASN A 310 -25.46 -28.54 -0.68
C ASN A 310 -24.80 -29.86 -0.22
N PRO A 311 -25.12 -31.00 -0.83
CA PRO A 311 -24.56 -32.30 -0.42
C PRO A 311 -23.05 -32.42 -0.69
N GLU A 312 -22.48 -31.56 -1.56
CA GLU A 312 -21.07 -31.57 -1.91
C GLU A 312 -20.19 -30.77 -0.92
N THR A 313 -20.80 -30.14 0.09
CA THR A 313 -20.12 -29.35 1.13
C THR A 313 -20.28 -29.98 2.51
N PRO A 314 -19.57 -31.09 2.82
CA PRO A 314 -19.72 -31.78 4.11
C PRO A 314 -19.24 -30.91 5.27
N ALA A 315 -20.06 -30.75 6.31
CA ALA A 315 -19.74 -29.96 7.50
C ALA A 315 -18.56 -30.54 8.30
N ASP A 316 -17.79 -29.64 8.92
CA ASP A 316 -16.82 -29.99 9.98
C ASP A 316 -16.96 -28.97 11.12
N PRO A 317 -17.75 -29.30 12.17
CA PRO A 317 -17.98 -28.39 13.29
C PRO A 317 -16.71 -27.99 14.08
N ASN A 318 -15.63 -28.74 13.91
CA ASN A 318 -14.36 -28.51 14.63
C ASN A 318 -13.29 -27.86 13.72
N TRP A 319 -13.61 -27.54 12.48
CA TRP A 319 -12.65 -26.95 11.55
C TRP A 319 -12.07 -25.65 12.09
N LEU A 320 -10.75 -25.52 12.04
CA LEU A 320 -10.01 -24.33 12.45
C LEU A 320 -9.12 -23.87 11.30
N PRO A 321 -9.11 -22.59 10.94
CA PRO A 321 -8.21 -22.07 9.93
C PRO A 321 -6.75 -22.11 10.39
N GLU A 322 -5.79 -22.23 9.45
CA GLU A 322 -4.34 -22.15 9.72
C GLU A 322 -4.00 -20.85 10.44
N VAL A 323 -4.61 -19.74 10.02
CA VAL A 323 -4.54 -18.46 10.71
C VAL A 323 -5.81 -18.25 11.53
N ILE A 324 -5.72 -18.54 12.82
CA ILE A 324 -6.87 -18.62 13.73
C ILE A 324 -7.67 -17.30 13.80
N ASN A 325 -6.99 -16.13 13.73
CA ASN A 325 -7.65 -14.83 13.78
C ASN A 325 -8.18 -14.43 12.40
N THR A 326 -9.43 -14.73 12.13
CA THR A 326 -10.13 -14.25 10.93
C THR A 326 -10.46 -12.76 11.05
N ALA A 327 -10.23 -12.00 9.98
CA ALA A 327 -10.57 -10.57 9.94
C ALA A 327 -12.08 -10.37 10.20
N PRO A 328 -12.46 -9.38 11.04
CA PRO A 328 -13.84 -9.18 11.44
C PRO A 328 -14.62 -8.35 10.39
N ASP A 329 -14.71 -8.88 9.18
CA ASP A 329 -15.51 -8.35 8.06
C ASP A 329 -15.95 -9.48 7.12
N PRO A 330 -16.97 -9.28 6.27
CA PRO A 330 -17.45 -10.28 5.32
C PRO A 330 -16.35 -10.80 4.38
N SER A 331 -16.52 -12.03 3.85
CA SER A 331 -15.48 -12.70 3.08
C SER A 331 -15.26 -12.05 1.71
N TYR A 332 -16.33 -11.83 0.96
CA TYR A 332 -16.29 -11.47 -0.45
C TYR A 332 -16.33 -9.95 -0.71
N PRO A 333 -15.43 -9.39 -1.55
CA PRO A 333 -14.24 -10.00 -2.15
C PRO A 333 -13.03 -10.03 -1.20
N GLY A 334 -11.96 -10.76 -1.58
CA GLY A 334 -10.74 -10.89 -0.80
C GLY A 334 -9.88 -9.62 -0.81
N ALA A 335 -9.72 -8.96 0.33
CA ALA A 335 -9.00 -7.70 0.47
C ALA A 335 -7.52 -7.78 0.04
N HIS A 336 -6.79 -8.84 0.42
CA HIS A 336 -5.41 -9.06 0.01
C HIS A 336 -5.28 -9.15 -1.51
N ALA A 337 -6.24 -9.80 -2.18
CA ALA A 337 -6.27 -9.92 -3.63
C ALA A 337 -6.49 -8.56 -4.31
N VAL A 338 -7.41 -7.72 -3.79
CA VAL A 338 -7.65 -6.36 -4.28
C VAL A 338 -6.37 -5.53 -4.22
N ILE A 339 -5.78 -5.47 -3.03
CA ILE A 339 -4.60 -4.63 -2.78
C ILE A 339 -3.39 -5.12 -3.59
N SER A 340 -3.12 -6.43 -3.60
CA SER A 340 -1.95 -6.97 -4.29
C SER A 340 -2.05 -6.88 -5.81
N ALA A 341 -3.21 -7.18 -6.37
CA ALA A 341 -3.43 -7.05 -7.81
C ALA A 341 -3.37 -5.59 -8.27
N GLY A 342 -3.98 -4.67 -7.50
CA GLY A 342 -3.93 -3.24 -7.79
C GLY A 342 -2.51 -2.67 -7.70
N ALA A 343 -1.77 -3.02 -6.64
CA ALA A 343 -0.40 -2.57 -6.46
C ALA A 343 0.52 -3.06 -7.58
N ALA A 344 0.49 -4.36 -7.90
CA ALA A 344 1.29 -4.92 -8.98
C ALA A 344 0.95 -4.28 -10.34
N ALA A 345 -0.34 -4.06 -10.63
CA ALA A 345 -0.77 -3.43 -11.88
C ALA A 345 -0.21 -2.00 -12.01
N VAL A 346 -0.28 -1.18 -10.95
CA VAL A 346 0.32 0.17 -10.94
C VAL A 346 1.83 0.11 -11.17
N LEU A 347 2.54 -0.75 -10.41
CA LEU A 347 4.00 -0.86 -10.52
C LEU A 347 4.42 -1.29 -11.93
N ILE A 348 3.80 -2.33 -12.48
CA ILE A 348 4.07 -2.84 -13.83
C ILE A 348 3.81 -1.76 -14.88
N SER A 349 2.68 -1.04 -14.77
CA SER A 349 2.34 0.02 -15.71
C SER A 349 3.32 1.19 -15.67
N VAL A 350 3.72 1.66 -14.47
CA VAL A 350 4.61 2.83 -14.33
C VAL A 350 6.06 2.51 -14.65
N LEU A 351 6.52 1.28 -14.33
CA LEU A 351 7.87 0.82 -14.59
C LEU A 351 8.01 0.19 -15.99
N GLU A 352 6.89 -0.08 -16.67
CA GLU A 352 6.82 -0.77 -17.97
C GLU A 352 7.50 -2.14 -17.93
N LYS A 353 7.51 -2.79 -16.76
CA LYS A 353 8.22 -4.05 -16.53
C LYS A 353 7.64 -4.80 -15.34
N ASP A 354 7.45 -6.12 -15.50
CA ASP A 354 7.04 -7.04 -14.43
C ASP A 354 8.26 -7.70 -13.74
N GLU A 355 9.35 -7.94 -14.50
CA GLU A 355 10.55 -8.56 -13.98
C GLU A 355 11.31 -7.61 -13.06
N LEU A 356 11.41 -8.03 -11.81
CA LEU A 356 12.19 -7.40 -10.75
C LEU A 356 12.58 -8.47 -9.74
N HIS A 357 13.88 -8.63 -9.50
CA HIS A 357 14.37 -9.50 -8.42
C HIS A 357 14.32 -8.70 -7.11
N PHE A 358 13.57 -9.20 -6.13
CA PHE A 358 13.43 -8.54 -4.82
C PHE A 358 13.05 -9.53 -3.73
N ASN A 359 13.32 -9.11 -2.48
CA ASN A 359 12.95 -9.84 -1.29
C ASN A 359 11.84 -9.11 -0.55
N VAL A 360 10.98 -9.87 0.08
CA VAL A 360 9.91 -9.40 0.98
C VAL A 360 10.12 -10.00 2.35
N THR A 361 10.09 -9.18 3.40
CA THR A 361 10.13 -9.62 4.79
C THR A 361 8.73 -9.64 5.39
N SER A 362 8.46 -10.63 6.24
CA SER A 362 7.14 -10.71 6.87
C SER A 362 7.00 -9.74 8.02
N GLU A 363 5.91 -9.00 8.04
CA GLU A 363 5.52 -8.09 9.13
C GLU A 363 5.13 -8.86 10.41
N VAL A 364 4.63 -10.08 10.26
CA VAL A 364 4.12 -10.93 11.36
C VAL A 364 5.00 -12.13 11.70
N MET A 365 6.04 -12.36 10.91
CA MET A 365 7.04 -13.42 11.12
C MET A 365 8.45 -12.84 11.03
N PRO A 366 8.94 -12.13 12.05
CA PRO A 366 10.24 -11.47 12.00
C PRO A 366 11.38 -12.43 11.63
N GLY A 367 12.22 -12.02 10.66
CA GLY A 367 13.34 -12.83 10.18
C GLY A 367 12.97 -13.84 9.09
N VAL A 368 11.71 -13.95 8.70
CA VAL A 368 11.29 -14.75 7.53
C VAL A 368 11.23 -13.86 6.31
N GLU A 369 11.86 -14.31 5.23
CA GLU A 369 11.98 -13.61 3.96
C GLU A 369 11.58 -14.52 2.80
N ARG A 370 10.96 -13.94 1.76
CA ARG A 370 10.62 -14.62 0.50
C ARG A 370 11.15 -13.82 -0.68
N SER A 371 11.68 -14.51 -1.68
CA SER A 371 12.29 -13.90 -2.87
C SER A 371 11.39 -14.08 -4.09
N PHE A 372 11.34 -13.05 -4.92
CA PHE A 372 10.52 -13.00 -6.13
C PHE A 372 11.32 -12.47 -7.32
N GLU A 373 11.00 -12.97 -8.51
CA GLU A 373 11.58 -12.54 -9.79
C GLU A 373 10.63 -11.62 -10.57
N ARG A 374 9.38 -11.49 -10.10
CA ARG A 374 8.35 -10.68 -10.74
C ARG A 374 7.37 -10.12 -9.72
N LEU A 375 6.90 -8.90 -9.99
CA LEU A 375 5.87 -8.24 -9.19
C LEU A 375 4.54 -9.02 -9.20
N SER A 376 4.17 -9.55 -10.38
CA SER A 376 2.97 -10.39 -10.55
C SER A 376 3.03 -11.67 -9.73
N ALA A 377 4.21 -12.27 -9.57
CA ALA A 377 4.40 -13.50 -8.78
C ALA A 377 4.17 -13.23 -7.28
N ALA A 378 4.67 -12.11 -6.76
CA ALA A 378 4.42 -11.71 -5.37
C ALA A 378 2.93 -11.42 -5.12
N ALA A 379 2.25 -10.78 -6.07
CA ALA A 379 0.82 -10.50 -5.99
C ALA A 379 -0.03 -11.79 -6.00
N GLU A 380 0.33 -12.75 -6.83
CA GLU A 380 -0.34 -14.04 -6.89
C GLU A 380 -0.13 -14.83 -5.59
N GLU A 381 1.10 -14.89 -5.07
CA GLU A 381 1.39 -15.57 -3.82
C GLU A 381 0.66 -14.92 -2.63
N ALA A 382 0.68 -13.59 -2.53
CA ALA A 382 -0.07 -12.86 -1.50
C ALA A 382 -1.58 -13.11 -1.61
N THR A 383 -2.10 -13.28 -2.81
CA THR A 383 -3.51 -13.63 -3.06
C THR A 383 -3.79 -15.06 -2.58
N LEU A 384 -3.03 -16.05 -3.06
CA LEU A 384 -3.22 -17.46 -2.73
C LEU A 384 -3.00 -17.76 -1.24
N SER A 385 -2.16 -16.98 -0.57
CA SER A 385 -1.93 -17.09 0.86
C SER A 385 -3.23 -17.13 1.68
N ARG A 386 -4.31 -16.54 1.15
CA ARG A 386 -5.59 -16.45 1.87
C ARG A 386 -6.36 -17.76 1.88
N ILE A 387 -6.15 -18.64 0.89
CA ILE A 387 -6.65 -20.02 0.92
C ILE A 387 -5.86 -20.81 1.95
N PHE A 388 -4.54 -20.75 1.89
CA PHE A 388 -3.66 -21.46 2.83
C PHE A 388 -3.83 -20.99 4.29
N ALA A 389 -4.20 -19.72 4.48
CA ALA A 389 -4.58 -19.19 5.78
C ALA A 389 -5.96 -19.66 6.28
N GLY A 390 -6.79 -20.22 5.41
CA GLY A 390 -8.18 -20.59 5.72
C GLY A 390 -9.13 -19.38 5.81
N ALA A 391 -8.78 -18.25 5.20
CA ALA A 391 -9.46 -16.96 5.40
C ALA A 391 -10.47 -16.62 4.31
N HIS A 392 -10.31 -17.16 3.09
CA HIS A 392 -11.09 -16.81 1.90
C HIS A 392 -11.32 -18.00 0.97
N PHE A 393 -12.40 -17.93 0.19
CA PHE A 393 -12.69 -18.83 -0.91
C PHE A 393 -11.97 -18.40 -2.20
N ARG A 394 -11.76 -19.32 -3.14
CA ARG A 394 -11.16 -19.03 -4.45
C ARG A 394 -11.87 -17.91 -5.20
N PHE A 395 -13.19 -17.90 -5.23
CA PHE A 395 -13.99 -16.88 -5.90
C PHE A 395 -13.85 -15.49 -5.25
N ASP A 396 -13.61 -15.40 -3.91
CA ASP A 396 -13.28 -14.13 -3.24
C ASP A 396 -12.03 -13.51 -3.84
N LEU A 397 -11.02 -14.36 -4.08
CA LEU A 397 -9.73 -13.96 -4.58
C LEU A 397 -9.81 -13.51 -6.04
N THR A 398 -10.50 -14.29 -6.86
CA THR A 398 -10.71 -13.97 -8.29
C THR A 398 -11.44 -12.63 -8.45
N ALA A 399 -12.50 -12.42 -7.68
CA ALA A 399 -13.24 -11.16 -7.68
C ALA A 399 -12.38 -10.00 -7.16
N GLY A 400 -11.59 -10.25 -6.10
CA GLY A 400 -10.67 -9.27 -5.55
C GLY A 400 -9.57 -8.86 -6.53
N GLN A 401 -8.92 -9.81 -7.19
CA GLN A 401 -7.90 -9.51 -8.20
C GLN A 401 -8.45 -8.67 -9.36
N ARG A 402 -9.66 -8.98 -9.82
CA ARG A 402 -10.32 -8.19 -10.87
C ARG A 402 -10.58 -6.77 -10.39
N LEU A 403 -11.23 -6.61 -9.24
CA LEU A 403 -11.51 -5.30 -8.66
C LEU A 403 -10.23 -4.46 -8.49
N GLY A 404 -9.15 -5.07 -7.97
CA GLY A 404 -7.88 -4.37 -7.79
C GLY A 404 -7.28 -3.87 -9.11
N ARG A 405 -7.31 -4.70 -10.17
CA ARG A 405 -6.85 -4.29 -11.51
C ARG A 405 -7.73 -3.19 -12.10
N ASP A 406 -9.06 -3.34 -12.06
CA ASP A 406 -9.98 -2.34 -12.63
C ASP A 406 -9.78 -0.96 -11.97
N VAL A 407 -9.54 -0.91 -10.64
CA VAL A 407 -9.21 0.33 -9.93
C VAL A 407 -7.84 0.87 -10.35
N ALA A 408 -6.83 0.02 -10.48
CA ALA A 408 -5.48 0.43 -10.87
C ALA A 408 -5.45 1.01 -12.28
N ASP A 409 -6.08 0.33 -13.24
CA ASP A 409 -6.18 0.78 -14.62
C ASP A 409 -6.88 2.14 -14.69
N PHE A 410 -8.00 2.30 -13.98
CA PHE A 410 -8.70 3.59 -13.92
C PHE A 410 -7.80 4.72 -13.37
N VAL A 411 -7.08 4.47 -12.29
CA VAL A 411 -6.20 5.45 -11.65
C VAL A 411 -5.04 5.83 -12.57
N VAL A 412 -4.37 4.85 -13.17
CA VAL A 412 -3.21 5.09 -14.05
C VAL A 412 -3.60 5.82 -15.33
N ASP A 413 -4.75 5.48 -15.90
CA ASP A 413 -5.22 6.07 -17.17
C ASP A 413 -5.74 7.50 -17.00
N ASN A 414 -6.31 7.83 -15.85
CA ASN A 414 -7.01 9.10 -15.65
C ASN A 414 -6.28 10.11 -14.78
N LEU A 415 -5.33 9.69 -13.92
CA LEU A 415 -4.65 10.60 -13.01
C LEU A 415 -3.15 10.72 -13.29
N LEU A 416 -2.59 11.85 -12.92
CA LEU A 416 -1.15 12.13 -12.98
C LEU A 416 -0.55 11.82 -14.37
N THR A 417 -1.33 12.05 -15.43
CA THR A 417 -0.96 11.77 -16.81
C THR A 417 0.08 12.75 -17.34
N ARG A 418 0.89 12.34 -18.32
CA ARG A 418 1.87 13.24 -18.95
C ARG A 418 1.17 14.43 -19.60
N ARG A 419 1.69 15.64 -19.38
CA ARG A 419 1.27 16.83 -20.11
C ARG A 419 1.82 16.74 -21.53
N HIS A 420 0.94 16.82 -22.54
CA HIS A 420 1.37 17.06 -23.91
C HIS A 420 1.98 18.45 -23.98
N ARG A 421 3.25 18.58 -24.42
CA ARG A 421 3.79 19.85 -24.83
C ARG A 421 2.90 20.34 -25.98
N ARG A 422 2.21 21.46 -25.79
CA ARG A 422 1.69 22.21 -26.93
C ARG A 422 2.91 22.67 -27.72
N ASP A 423 3.13 22.09 -28.89
CA ASP A 423 4.02 22.70 -29.89
C ASP A 423 3.42 24.07 -30.20
N HIS A 424 4.05 25.13 -29.68
CA HIS A 424 3.91 26.44 -30.26
C HIS A 424 4.56 26.34 -31.65
N ARG A 425 3.82 25.90 -32.63
CA ARG A 425 4.09 26.31 -33.99
C ARG A 425 3.61 27.77 -34.06
N ASP A 426 4.59 28.63 -34.13
CA ASP A 426 4.41 30.03 -34.46
C ASP A 426 3.59 30.09 -35.74
N ASP A 427 2.38 30.66 -35.67
CA ASP A 427 1.68 31.20 -36.81
C ASP A 427 2.33 32.54 -37.12
N ASP A 428 3.50 32.49 -37.78
CA ASP A 428 4.05 33.59 -38.53
C ASP A 428 3.56 33.40 -40.00
N GLU A 429 2.43 34.01 -40.32
CA GLU A 429 2.09 34.50 -41.67
C GLU A 429 1.44 35.88 -41.59
#